data_fe7b1f62a28e53c2b434d3583819ebd2
#
_entry.id   fe7b1f62a28e53c2b434d3583819ebd2
#
_cell.length_a   1.000
_cell.length_b   1.000
_cell.length_c   1.000
_cell.angle_alpha   90.00
_cell.angle_beta   90.00
_cell.angle_gamma   90.00
#
_symmetry.space_group_name_H-M   'P 1'
#
loop_
_entity.id
_entity.type
_entity.pdbx_description
1 polymer ?
#
loop_
_entity_poly.entity_id
_entity_poly.type
_entity_poly.pdbx_seq_one_letter_code
_entity_poly.pdbx_strand_id
1 'polypeptide(L)'
;MLSPTGRCAMWDASADGYARGEGVAAVVLKTLSQAIADNDPIECIIRETAVNQDGKTTGLTMPSNVAQTNLIRECYARAGLDPVNNLEDRPQFFHAHGTGTQAGDPQEAEAISNALFPAGSYADKMADKLLVGSIKTVIGHTEGTAGLASVISTSLALKYGVVPPNLHFTNLSAKVAPFFKHLDIPTVPTPWPAKEGQLRRASVNR
;
A
#
# COMPACT_ATOMS: atom_id res chain seq x y z
N MET A 1 10.07 -9.35 -16.82
CA MET A 1 9.82 -9.04 -15.40
C MET A 1 10.84 -8.05 -14.82
N LEU A 2 12.15 -8.27 -15.05
CA LEU A 2 13.17 -7.30 -14.63
C LEU A 2 13.16 -6.08 -15.54
N SER A 3 13.29 -4.90 -14.93
CA SER A 3 13.40 -3.64 -15.66
C SER A 3 14.77 -3.52 -16.33
N PRO A 4 14.85 -3.28 -17.65
CA PRO A 4 16.12 -3.02 -18.32
C PRO A 4 16.73 -1.65 -17.89
N THR A 5 15.91 -0.75 -17.34
CA THR A 5 16.37 0.55 -16.82
C THR A 5 16.80 0.50 -15.35
N GLY A 6 16.64 -0.67 -14.68
CA GLY A 6 17.04 -0.86 -13.30
C GLY A 6 16.21 -0.05 -12.29
N ARG A 7 14.93 0.19 -12.58
CA ARG A 7 14.04 1.02 -11.76
C ARG A 7 12.71 0.34 -11.50
N CYS A 8 12.12 0.59 -10.34
CA CYS A 8 10.73 0.27 -10.06
C CYS A 8 9.90 1.55 -10.27
N ALA A 9 9.43 1.76 -11.50
CA ALA A 9 8.61 2.94 -11.85
C ALA A 9 7.12 2.64 -11.57
N MET A 10 6.77 2.54 -10.28
CA MET A 10 5.41 2.21 -9.85
C MET A 10 4.37 3.10 -10.54
N TRP A 11 3.42 2.47 -11.25
CA TRP A 11 2.26 3.06 -11.90
C TRP A 11 2.57 4.13 -12.97
N ASP A 12 3.84 4.33 -13.28
CA ASP A 12 4.25 5.26 -14.34
C ASP A 12 4.03 4.64 -15.74
N ALA A 13 3.82 5.50 -16.72
CA ALA A 13 3.67 5.09 -18.12
C ALA A 13 4.93 4.41 -18.68
N SER A 14 6.09 4.72 -18.13
CA SER A 14 7.39 4.11 -18.48
C SER A 14 7.69 2.82 -17.73
N ALA A 15 6.79 2.33 -16.87
CA ALA A 15 6.98 1.11 -16.11
C ALA A 15 7.27 -0.08 -17.05
N ASP A 16 8.43 -0.71 -16.88
CA ASP A 16 8.94 -1.76 -17.77
C ASP A 16 9.37 -3.03 -17.04
N GLY A 17 9.17 -3.07 -15.72
CA GLY A 17 9.55 -4.15 -14.83
C GLY A 17 10.02 -3.64 -13.48
N TYR A 18 10.58 -4.53 -12.67
CA TYR A 18 11.11 -4.19 -11.36
C TYR A 18 12.64 -4.26 -11.32
N ALA A 19 13.25 -3.45 -10.48
CA ALA A 19 14.67 -3.53 -10.16
C ALA A 19 14.88 -4.43 -8.92
N ARG A 20 15.99 -5.16 -8.89
CA ARG A 20 16.40 -5.89 -7.69
C ARG A 20 16.94 -4.91 -6.65
N GLY A 21 16.66 -5.21 -5.39
CA GLY A 21 17.31 -4.64 -4.23
C GLY A 21 17.82 -5.75 -3.31
N GLU A 22 18.74 -5.42 -2.43
CA GLU A 22 19.26 -6.32 -1.41
C GLU A 22 19.10 -5.70 -0.03
N GLY A 23 18.86 -6.54 0.98
CA GLY A 23 18.74 -6.06 2.35
C GLY A 23 18.41 -7.15 3.35
N VAL A 24 18.71 -6.85 4.60
CA VAL A 24 18.30 -7.62 5.77
C VAL A 24 17.47 -6.69 6.65
N ALA A 25 16.35 -7.17 7.14
CA ALA A 25 15.48 -6.40 7.99
C ALA A 25 14.95 -7.26 9.14
N ALA A 26 14.75 -6.64 10.30
CA ALA A 26 14.13 -7.24 11.46
C ALA A 26 13.19 -6.24 12.13
N VAL A 27 12.10 -6.73 12.68
CA VAL A 27 11.18 -5.98 13.54
C VAL A 27 10.94 -6.75 14.82
N VAL A 28 10.77 -6.05 15.92
CA VAL A 28 10.41 -6.64 17.21
C VAL A 28 8.92 -6.47 17.41
N LEU A 29 8.23 -7.58 17.64
CA LEU A 29 6.79 -7.62 17.87
C LEU A 29 6.48 -8.02 19.29
N LYS A 30 5.49 -7.37 19.90
CA LYS A 30 4.99 -7.66 21.22
C LYS A 30 3.50 -7.36 21.28
N THR A 31 2.76 -8.07 22.12
CA THR A 31 1.33 -7.74 22.30
C THR A 31 1.20 -6.34 22.90
N LEU A 32 0.18 -5.59 22.48
CA LEU A 32 -0.03 -4.22 22.94
C LEU A 32 -0.15 -4.14 24.45
N SER A 33 -0.89 -5.08 25.07
CA SER A 33 -1.07 -5.14 26.52
C SER A 33 0.26 -5.33 27.26
N GLN A 34 1.12 -6.20 26.75
CA GLN A 34 2.42 -6.44 27.38
C GLN A 34 3.38 -5.26 27.16
N ALA A 35 3.37 -4.65 25.95
CA ALA A 35 4.20 -3.47 25.68
C ALA A 35 3.83 -2.29 26.61
N ILE A 36 2.53 -2.10 26.87
CA ILE A 36 2.05 -1.10 27.82
C ILE A 36 2.49 -1.44 29.26
N ALA A 37 2.31 -2.70 29.67
CA ALA A 37 2.69 -3.15 31.03
C ALA A 37 4.19 -2.99 31.31
N ASP A 38 5.03 -3.25 30.29
CA ASP A 38 6.48 -3.15 30.39
C ASP A 38 7.02 -1.73 30.09
N ASN A 39 6.12 -0.79 29.79
CA ASN A 39 6.46 0.58 29.39
C ASN A 39 7.43 0.67 28.21
N ASP A 40 7.24 -0.22 27.21
CA ASP A 40 8.06 -0.24 26.01
C ASP A 40 7.72 0.92 25.07
N PRO A 41 8.67 1.46 24.30
CA PRO A 41 8.39 2.41 23.25
C PRO A 41 7.63 1.73 22.10
N ILE A 42 6.40 2.19 21.83
CA ILE A 42 5.56 1.65 20.76
C ILE A 42 5.67 2.55 19.52
N GLU A 43 6.24 2.04 18.44
CA GLU A 43 6.38 2.79 17.19
C GLU A 43 5.06 2.87 16.41
N CYS A 44 4.37 1.74 16.27
CA CYS A 44 3.04 1.65 15.67
C CYS A 44 2.33 0.37 16.13
N ILE A 45 1.04 0.26 15.82
CA ILE A 45 0.24 -0.92 16.15
C ILE A 45 -0.16 -1.61 14.84
N ILE A 46 0.21 -2.90 14.71
CA ILE A 46 -0.31 -3.75 13.65
C ILE A 46 -1.71 -4.19 14.07
N ARG A 47 -2.72 -3.67 13.40
CA ARG A 47 -4.12 -3.89 13.76
C ARG A 47 -4.61 -5.26 13.34
N GLU A 48 -4.26 -5.68 12.12
CA GLU A 48 -4.64 -6.96 11.53
C GLU A 48 -3.67 -7.33 10.42
N THR A 49 -3.58 -8.61 10.11
CA THR A 49 -2.85 -9.16 8.97
C THR A 49 -3.68 -10.24 8.30
N ALA A 50 -3.57 -10.33 6.98
CA ALA A 50 -4.24 -11.38 6.21
C ALA A 50 -3.34 -11.87 5.08
N VAL A 51 -3.53 -13.11 4.67
CA VAL A 51 -2.83 -13.74 3.55
C VAL A 51 -3.80 -14.61 2.78
N ASN A 52 -3.69 -14.60 1.47
CA ASN A 52 -4.41 -15.52 0.58
C ASN A 52 -3.50 -15.99 -0.58
N GLN A 53 -4.10 -16.67 -1.54
CA GLN A 53 -3.45 -17.14 -2.76
C GLN A 53 -4.27 -16.69 -3.96
N ASP A 54 -3.60 -16.33 -5.06
CA ASP A 54 -4.25 -15.93 -6.31
C ASP A 54 -5.04 -17.07 -6.96
N GLY A 55 -4.69 -18.33 -6.64
CA GLY A 55 -5.30 -19.50 -7.25
C GLY A 55 -4.99 -19.62 -8.74
N LYS A 56 -5.97 -20.06 -9.54
CA LYS A 56 -5.83 -20.17 -10.99
C LYS A 56 -6.04 -18.80 -11.64
N THR A 57 -4.99 -18.27 -12.25
CA THR A 57 -5.02 -17.03 -13.03
C THR A 57 -4.88 -17.30 -14.54
N THR A 58 -5.01 -16.27 -15.36
CA THR A 58 -4.87 -16.37 -16.83
C THR A 58 -3.46 -16.68 -17.31
N GLY A 59 -2.46 -16.56 -16.44
CA GLY A 59 -1.07 -16.88 -16.72
C GLY A 59 -0.26 -17.00 -15.42
N LEU A 60 0.83 -17.76 -15.48
CA LEU A 60 1.66 -18.08 -14.31
C LEU A 60 2.17 -16.85 -13.53
N THR A 61 2.36 -15.73 -14.22
CA THR A 61 2.89 -14.48 -13.66
C THR A 61 1.83 -13.38 -13.53
N MET A 62 0.56 -13.70 -13.76
CA MET A 62 -0.54 -12.74 -13.67
C MET A 62 -1.12 -12.74 -12.25
N PRO A 63 -1.03 -11.63 -11.50
CA PRO A 63 -1.72 -11.50 -10.23
C PRO A 63 -3.23 -11.35 -10.42
N SER A 64 -3.99 -11.64 -9.37
CA SER A 64 -5.44 -11.55 -9.34
C SER A 64 -5.91 -10.31 -8.58
N ASN A 65 -6.48 -9.33 -9.27
CA ASN A 65 -7.14 -8.17 -8.64
C ASN A 65 -8.29 -8.60 -7.72
N VAL A 66 -9.01 -9.66 -8.08
CA VAL A 66 -10.12 -10.19 -7.28
C VAL A 66 -9.62 -10.76 -5.95
N ALA A 67 -8.54 -11.57 -5.99
CA ALA A 67 -7.93 -12.12 -4.79
C ALA A 67 -7.40 -10.99 -3.87
N GLN A 68 -6.71 -10.00 -4.44
CA GLN A 68 -6.22 -8.83 -3.70
C GLN A 68 -7.37 -8.00 -3.12
N THR A 69 -8.43 -7.71 -3.89
CA THR A 69 -9.62 -7.00 -3.40
C THR A 69 -10.24 -7.70 -2.20
N ASN A 70 -10.43 -9.03 -2.31
CA ASN A 70 -11.01 -9.83 -1.23
C ASN A 70 -10.12 -9.85 0.01
N LEU A 71 -8.80 -9.97 -0.17
CA LEU A 71 -7.84 -9.93 0.94
C LEU A 71 -7.89 -8.60 1.70
N ILE A 72 -7.90 -7.48 0.98
CA ILE A 72 -8.01 -6.16 1.60
C ILE A 72 -9.31 -6.07 2.41
N ARG A 73 -10.45 -6.42 1.81
CA ARG A 73 -11.75 -6.39 2.49
C ARG A 73 -11.80 -7.29 3.72
N GLU A 74 -11.30 -8.49 3.60
CA GLU A 74 -11.23 -9.45 4.72
C GLU A 74 -10.38 -8.91 5.87
N CYS A 75 -9.21 -8.35 5.57
CA CYS A 75 -8.32 -7.77 6.57
C CYS A 75 -9.02 -6.65 7.36
N TYR A 76 -9.71 -5.74 6.67
CA TYR A 76 -10.47 -4.68 7.34
C TYR A 76 -11.64 -5.21 8.14
N ALA A 77 -12.40 -6.16 7.61
CA ALA A 77 -13.53 -6.79 8.32
C ALA A 77 -13.07 -7.49 9.62
N ARG A 78 -11.94 -8.23 9.56
CA ARG A 78 -11.34 -8.89 10.73
C ARG A 78 -10.82 -7.88 11.76
N ALA A 79 -10.35 -6.72 11.31
CA ALA A 79 -9.96 -5.62 12.19
C ALA A 79 -11.16 -4.91 12.85
N GLY A 80 -12.39 -5.24 12.47
CA GLY A 80 -13.61 -4.56 12.90
C GLY A 80 -13.74 -3.14 12.32
N LEU A 81 -13.19 -2.90 11.11
CA LEU A 81 -13.18 -1.63 10.43
C LEU A 81 -14.03 -1.69 9.14
N ASP A 82 -14.74 -0.62 8.84
CA ASP A 82 -15.52 -0.45 7.60
C ASP A 82 -15.05 0.77 6.80
N PRO A 83 -13.99 0.65 6.00
CA PRO A 83 -13.44 1.79 5.26
C PRO A 83 -14.35 2.29 4.14
N VAL A 84 -15.42 1.58 3.82
CA VAL A 84 -16.37 1.94 2.75
C VAL A 84 -17.49 2.83 3.27
N ASN A 85 -18.03 2.55 4.46
CA ASN A 85 -19.14 3.28 5.03
C ASN A 85 -18.75 4.20 6.18
N ASN A 86 -17.57 3.99 6.79
CA ASN A 86 -17.00 4.86 7.83
C ASN A 86 -15.64 5.43 7.37
N LEU A 87 -15.59 6.71 7.02
CA LEU A 87 -14.38 7.36 6.52
C LEU A 87 -13.25 7.42 7.57
N GLU A 88 -13.58 7.38 8.87
CA GLU A 88 -12.57 7.33 9.95
C GLU A 88 -11.81 6.01 9.99
N ASP A 89 -12.36 4.93 9.44
CA ASP A 89 -11.74 3.61 9.37
C ASP A 89 -10.79 3.46 8.18
N ARG A 90 -10.79 4.44 7.25
CA ARG A 90 -9.98 4.39 6.04
C ARG A 90 -8.51 4.66 6.34
N PRO A 91 -7.59 4.03 5.60
CA PRO A 91 -6.20 4.45 5.59
C PRO A 91 -6.08 5.81 4.88
N GLN A 92 -5.16 6.63 5.32
CA GLN A 92 -4.77 7.85 4.62
C GLN A 92 -3.59 7.57 3.67
N PHE A 93 -2.85 6.50 3.92
CA PHE A 93 -1.75 6.05 3.07
C PHE A 93 -1.84 4.54 2.82
N PHE A 94 -1.62 4.13 1.58
CA PHE A 94 -1.53 2.74 1.17
C PHE A 94 -0.13 2.47 0.61
N HIS A 95 0.64 1.68 1.32
CA HIS A 95 1.95 1.24 0.84
C HIS A 95 1.75 0.04 -0.09
N ALA A 96 1.79 0.30 -1.39
CA ALA A 96 1.55 -0.68 -2.43
C ALA A 96 2.74 -1.64 -2.62
N HIS A 97 2.47 -2.81 -3.17
CA HIS A 97 3.50 -3.66 -3.73
C HIS A 97 4.32 -2.89 -4.77
N GLY A 98 3.65 -2.28 -5.75
CA GLY A 98 4.19 -1.20 -6.58
C GLY A 98 5.53 -1.50 -7.24
N THR A 99 5.62 -2.60 -7.98
CA THR A 99 6.88 -3.07 -8.57
C THR A 99 7.25 -2.39 -9.88
N GLY A 100 6.32 -1.69 -10.52
CA GLY A 100 6.53 -1.11 -11.85
C GLY A 100 6.37 -2.13 -12.98
N THR A 101 5.55 -3.15 -12.79
CA THR A 101 5.30 -4.16 -13.81
C THR A 101 4.04 -3.87 -14.60
N GLN A 102 4.10 -4.07 -15.92
CA GLN A 102 2.97 -3.84 -16.85
C GLN A 102 1.74 -4.69 -16.53
N ALA A 103 1.93 -5.83 -15.88
CA ALA A 103 0.85 -6.73 -15.50
C ALA A 103 0.36 -6.48 -14.07
N GLY A 104 1.27 -6.27 -13.10
CA GLY A 104 0.94 -6.18 -11.68
C GLY A 104 0.33 -4.84 -11.29
N ASP A 105 0.90 -3.75 -11.77
CA ASP A 105 0.49 -2.41 -11.35
C ASP A 105 -1.01 -2.11 -11.61
N PRO A 106 -1.59 -2.43 -12.79
CA PRO A 106 -3.02 -2.23 -13.01
C PRO A 106 -3.90 -3.10 -12.12
N GLN A 107 -3.50 -4.37 -11.88
CA GLN A 107 -4.26 -5.29 -11.03
C GLN A 107 -4.29 -4.81 -9.58
N GLU A 108 -3.17 -4.29 -9.07
CA GLU A 108 -3.09 -3.74 -7.73
C GLU A 108 -3.91 -2.45 -7.59
N ALA A 109 -3.78 -1.52 -8.54
CA ALA A 109 -4.57 -0.28 -8.55
C ALA A 109 -6.08 -0.56 -8.58
N GLU A 110 -6.51 -1.52 -9.41
CA GLU A 110 -7.89 -1.98 -9.48
C GLU A 110 -8.34 -2.59 -8.15
N ALA A 111 -7.50 -3.43 -7.55
CA ALA A 111 -7.83 -4.07 -6.27
C ALA A 111 -8.01 -3.05 -5.14
N ILE A 112 -7.11 -2.07 -5.02
CA ILE A 112 -7.20 -1.00 -4.02
C ILE A 112 -8.47 -0.17 -4.26
N SER A 113 -8.71 0.25 -5.50
CA SER A 113 -9.88 1.03 -5.86
C SER A 113 -11.18 0.29 -5.54
N ASN A 114 -11.31 -0.97 -5.97
CA ASN A 114 -12.49 -1.78 -5.74
C ASN A 114 -12.71 -2.11 -4.26
N ALA A 115 -11.64 -2.29 -3.49
CA ALA A 115 -11.76 -2.61 -2.07
C ALA A 115 -12.22 -1.42 -1.23
N LEU A 116 -11.64 -0.24 -1.46
CA LEU A 116 -11.82 0.93 -0.60
C LEU A 116 -12.81 1.95 -1.15
N PHE A 117 -13.09 1.92 -2.47
CA PHE A 117 -13.99 2.86 -3.15
C PHE A 117 -14.95 2.14 -4.11
N PRO A 118 -15.72 1.14 -3.66
CA PRO A 118 -16.66 0.46 -4.54
C PRO A 118 -17.61 1.46 -5.20
N ALA A 119 -17.85 1.31 -6.50
CA ALA A 119 -18.69 2.23 -7.28
C ALA A 119 -20.07 2.45 -6.62
N GLY A 120 -20.46 3.72 -6.45
CA GLY A 120 -21.71 4.11 -5.83
C GLY A 120 -21.72 4.06 -4.29
N SER A 121 -20.66 3.58 -3.64
CA SER A 121 -20.54 3.56 -2.18
C SER A 121 -20.45 4.96 -1.55
N TYR A 122 -20.52 5.02 -0.23
CA TYR A 122 -20.31 6.27 0.51
C TYR A 122 -18.88 6.78 0.31
N ALA A 123 -17.88 5.89 0.38
CA ALA A 123 -16.49 6.26 0.14
C ALA A 123 -16.26 6.78 -1.29
N ASP A 124 -16.89 6.19 -2.33
CA ASP A 124 -16.78 6.67 -3.71
C ASP A 124 -17.34 8.11 -3.90
N LYS A 125 -18.27 8.52 -3.06
CA LYS A 125 -18.90 9.85 -3.17
C LYS A 125 -18.24 10.90 -2.30
N MET A 126 -17.77 10.53 -1.11
CA MET A 126 -17.42 11.45 -0.05
C MET A 126 -15.97 11.43 0.40
N ALA A 127 -15.21 10.38 0.00
CA ALA A 127 -13.87 10.22 0.51
C ALA A 127 -12.85 11.15 -0.16
N ASP A 128 -11.90 11.65 0.64
CA ASP A 128 -10.68 12.26 0.14
C ASP A 128 -9.82 11.23 -0.59
N LYS A 129 -8.90 11.70 -1.43
CA LYS A 129 -7.95 10.83 -2.13
C LYS A 129 -7.06 10.07 -1.14
N LEU A 130 -6.80 8.81 -1.48
CA LEU A 130 -5.87 7.94 -0.78
C LEU A 130 -4.47 8.13 -1.37
N LEU A 131 -3.51 8.50 -0.52
CA LEU A 131 -2.11 8.54 -0.94
C LEU A 131 -1.57 7.11 -1.11
N VAL A 132 -0.90 6.86 -2.24
CA VAL A 132 -0.33 5.54 -2.55
C VAL A 132 1.14 5.69 -2.92
N GLY A 133 1.99 4.81 -2.38
CA GLY A 133 3.41 4.82 -2.68
C GLY A 133 4.07 3.47 -2.44
N SER A 134 5.32 3.32 -2.84
CA SER A 134 6.10 2.10 -2.58
C SER A 134 7.56 2.42 -2.33
N ILE A 135 8.10 1.86 -1.26
CA ILE A 135 9.54 1.95 -0.95
C ILE A 135 10.41 1.32 -2.05
N LYS A 136 9.84 0.44 -2.88
CA LYS A 136 10.57 -0.19 -3.98
C LYS A 136 11.02 0.81 -5.04
N THR A 137 10.37 1.96 -5.16
CA THR A 137 10.85 3.03 -6.04
C THR A 137 12.19 3.61 -5.59
N VAL A 138 12.55 3.42 -4.32
CA VAL A 138 13.80 3.92 -3.71
C VAL A 138 14.86 2.83 -3.62
N ILE A 139 14.50 1.64 -3.09
CA ILE A 139 15.48 0.58 -2.75
C ILE A 139 15.39 -0.63 -3.68
N GLY A 140 14.49 -0.63 -4.67
CA GLY A 140 14.23 -1.80 -5.50
C GLY A 140 13.42 -2.88 -4.75
N HIS A 141 13.21 -4.00 -5.42
CA HIS A 141 12.48 -5.15 -4.87
C HIS A 141 13.44 -6.11 -4.17
N THR A 142 13.48 -6.06 -2.85
CA THR A 142 14.36 -6.88 -1.99
C THR A 142 13.82 -8.29 -1.73
N GLU A 143 12.75 -8.70 -2.43
CA GLU A 143 12.09 -10.01 -2.34
C GLU A 143 11.75 -10.44 -0.90
N GLY A 144 12.57 -11.26 -0.28
CA GLY A 144 12.32 -11.80 1.07
C GLY A 144 12.10 -10.74 2.14
N THR A 145 12.78 -9.59 2.04
CA THR A 145 12.67 -8.49 3.01
C THR A 145 11.73 -7.36 2.57
N ALA A 146 11.18 -7.42 1.35
CA ALA A 146 10.37 -6.32 0.80
C ALA A 146 9.15 -5.96 1.66
N GLY A 147 8.50 -6.97 2.27
CA GLY A 147 7.39 -6.74 3.19
C GLY A 147 7.82 -6.02 4.46
N LEU A 148 8.93 -6.43 5.08
CA LEU A 148 9.47 -5.76 6.26
C LEU A 148 9.95 -4.34 5.96
N ALA A 149 10.58 -4.12 4.81
CA ALA A 149 10.96 -2.78 4.37
C ALA A 149 9.74 -1.86 4.21
N SER A 150 8.62 -2.40 3.67
CA SER A 150 7.36 -1.67 3.55
C SER A 150 6.75 -1.34 4.93
N VAL A 151 6.77 -2.29 5.87
CA VAL A 151 6.29 -2.07 7.25
C VAL A 151 7.13 -1.02 7.96
N ILE A 152 8.46 -1.11 7.89
CA ILE A 152 9.37 -0.14 8.51
C ILE A 152 9.17 1.26 7.91
N SER A 153 9.11 1.36 6.59
CA SER A 153 8.85 2.65 5.90
C SER A 153 7.53 3.27 6.34
N THR A 154 6.48 2.46 6.40
CA THR A 154 5.14 2.91 6.82
C THR A 154 5.12 3.32 8.30
N SER A 155 5.77 2.56 9.17
CA SER A 155 5.90 2.90 10.60
C SER A 155 6.59 4.26 10.79
N LEU A 156 7.68 4.50 10.08
CA LEU A 156 8.38 5.80 10.10
C LEU A 156 7.50 6.93 9.56
N ALA A 157 6.76 6.69 8.47
CA ALA A 157 5.83 7.68 7.93
C ALA A 157 4.72 8.04 8.92
N LEU A 158 4.16 7.05 9.63
CA LEU A 158 3.19 7.26 10.72
C LEU A 158 3.79 8.07 11.86
N LYS A 159 5.01 7.72 12.29
CA LYS A 159 5.71 8.38 13.39
C LYS A 159 5.99 9.85 13.09
N TYR A 160 6.58 10.12 11.94
CA TYR A 160 6.97 11.48 11.56
C TYR A 160 5.81 12.31 10.98
N GLY A 161 4.67 11.71 10.68
CA GLY A 161 3.52 12.40 10.10
C GLY A 161 3.77 12.91 8.68
N VAL A 162 4.60 12.21 7.92
CA VAL A 162 4.95 12.55 6.54
C VAL A 162 4.89 11.31 5.67
N VAL A 163 4.14 11.39 4.57
CA VAL A 163 4.14 10.35 3.53
C VAL A 163 5.35 10.60 2.61
N PRO A 164 6.25 9.61 2.44
CA PRO A 164 7.42 9.78 1.59
C PRO A 164 7.03 9.89 0.12
N PRO A 165 7.85 10.59 -0.69
CA PRO A 165 7.61 10.68 -2.12
C PRO A 165 7.85 9.34 -2.82
N ASN A 166 7.07 9.10 -3.86
CA ASN A 166 7.28 8.00 -4.78
C ASN A 166 8.26 8.47 -5.89
N LEU A 167 9.38 7.77 -6.07
CA LEU A 167 10.33 8.10 -7.12
C LEU A 167 9.88 7.54 -8.47
N HIS A 168 10.48 8.06 -9.55
CA HIS A 168 10.28 7.56 -10.93
C HIS A 168 8.80 7.60 -11.41
N PHE A 169 8.01 8.52 -10.85
CA PHE A 169 6.64 8.78 -11.31
C PHE A 169 6.58 10.16 -11.97
N THR A 170 6.26 10.20 -13.26
CA THR A 170 6.11 11.42 -14.07
C THR A 170 4.78 11.47 -14.77
N ASN A 171 4.34 10.36 -15.36
CA ASN A 171 3.09 10.25 -16.10
C ASN A 171 2.34 8.99 -15.68
N LEU A 172 1.07 9.14 -15.39
CA LEU A 172 0.21 8.00 -15.04
C LEU A 172 0.10 7.02 -16.21
N SER A 173 0.30 5.73 -15.94
CA SER A 173 0.06 4.66 -16.90
C SER A 173 -1.38 4.65 -17.37
N ALA A 174 -1.62 4.58 -18.69
CA ALA A 174 -2.96 4.45 -19.26
C ALA A 174 -3.71 3.21 -18.77
N LYS A 175 -2.99 2.16 -18.36
CA LYS A 175 -3.57 0.94 -17.79
C LYS A 175 -4.04 1.11 -16.33
N VAL A 176 -3.43 2.03 -15.59
CA VAL A 176 -3.78 2.36 -14.20
C VAL A 176 -4.85 3.45 -14.15
N ALA A 177 -4.87 4.34 -15.12
CA ALA A 177 -5.76 5.50 -15.17
C ALA A 177 -7.25 5.21 -14.88
N PRO A 178 -7.85 4.09 -15.34
CA PRO A 178 -9.25 3.77 -15.04
C PRO A 178 -9.56 3.63 -13.55
N PHE A 179 -8.57 3.29 -12.73
CA PHE A 179 -8.71 3.02 -11.29
C PHE A 179 -8.20 4.18 -10.41
N PHE A 180 -7.73 5.27 -11.01
CA PHE A 180 -6.99 6.33 -10.32
C PHE A 180 -7.88 7.46 -9.75
N LYS A 181 -9.20 7.38 -9.91
CA LYS A 181 -10.15 8.44 -9.49
C LYS A 181 -9.92 8.92 -8.05
N HIS A 182 -9.74 7.98 -7.12
CA HIS A 182 -9.61 8.24 -5.68
C HIS A 182 -8.19 8.02 -5.15
N LEU A 183 -7.24 7.76 -6.03
CA LEU A 183 -5.85 7.51 -5.66
C LEU A 183 -4.99 8.72 -6.02
N ASP A 184 -3.89 8.88 -5.29
CA ASP A 184 -2.91 9.94 -5.56
C ASP A 184 -1.51 9.45 -5.22
N ILE A 185 -0.51 9.82 -6.06
CA ILE A 185 0.88 9.44 -5.84
C ILE A 185 1.67 10.69 -5.46
N PRO A 186 2.13 10.80 -4.21
CA PRO A 186 2.96 11.91 -3.78
C PRO A 186 4.33 11.84 -4.46
N THR A 187 4.74 12.92 -5.12
CA THR A 187 6.08 13.07 -5.75
C THR A 187 7.01 13.96 -4.94
N VAL A 188 6.51 14.53 -3.86
CA VAL A 188 7.24 15.29 -2.86
C VAL A 188 6.85 14.81 -1.46
N PRO A 189 7.69 15.02 -0.43
CA PRO A 189 7.29 14.72 0.95
C PRO A 189 5.97 15.42 1.28
N THR A 190 4.95 14.66 1.62
CA THR A 190 3.58 15.16 1.82
C THR A 190 3.20 15.02 3.29
N PRO A 191 2.75 16.09 3.97
CA PRO A 191 2.22 15.99 5.32
C PRO A 191 1.13 14.92 5.40
N TRP A 192 1.10 14.15 6.48
CA TRP A 192 0.09 13.13 6.67
C TRP A 192 -1.32 13.75 6.69
N PRO A 193 -2.25 13.30 5.82
CA PRO A 193 -3.54 13.97 5.64
C PRO A 193 -4.58 13.58 6.71
N ALA A 194 -4.17 13.42 7.97
CA ALA A 194 -5.09 13.22 9.08
C ALA A 194 -5.54 14.57 9.63
N LYS A 195 -6.83 14.70 9.93
CA LYS A 195 -7.39 15.84 10.64
C LYS A 195 -6.93 15.83 12.10
N GLU A 196 -7.01 16.97 12.76
CA GLU A 196 -6.70 17.07 14.19
C GLU A 196 -7.56 16.09 15.00
N GLY A 197 -6.91 15.30 15.85
CA GLY A 197 -7.56 14.23 16.64
C GLY A 197 -7.85 12.93 15.88
N GLN A 198 -7.65 12.89 14.57
CA GLN A 198 -7.84 11.68 13.78
C GLN A 198 -6.62 10.75 13.91
N LEU A 199 -6.88 9.44 14.06
CA LEU A 199 -5.83 8.44 14.06
C LEU A 199 -5.17 8.32 12.67
N ARG A 200 -3.85 8.28 12.62
CA ARG A 200 -3.11 7.94 11.41
C ARG A 200 -3.24 6.45 11.15
N ARG A 201 -3.71 6.09 9.96
CA ARG A 201 -3.89 4.71 9.51
C ARG A 201 -3.21 4.49 8.17
N ALA A 202 -2.55 3.36 8.05
CA ALA A 202 -1.97 2.94 6.77
C ALA A 202 -2.26 1.46 6.51
N SER A 203 -2.25 1.09 5.24
CA SER A 203 -2.22 -0.31 4.80
C SER A 203 -0.90 -0.61 4.12
N VAL A 204 -0.46 -1.85 4.23
CA VAL A 204 0.72 -2.37 3.53
C VAL A 204 0.30 -3.60 2.74
N ASN A 205 0.56 -3.61 1.43
CA ASN A 205 0.32 -4.73 0.54
C ASN A 205 1.65 -5.29 -0.01
N ARG A 206 1.64 -6.61 -0.26
CA ARG A 206 2.80 -7.28 -0.86
C ARG A 206 2.36 -8.44 -1.77
#